data_a98205b0a32391378341076929ed7426
#
_entry.id   a98205b0a32391378341076929ed7426
#
_cell.length_a   1.000
_cell.length_b   1.000
_cell.length_c   1.000
_cell.angle_alpha   90.00
_cell.angle_beta   90.00
_cell.angle_gamma   90.00
#
_symmetry.space_group_name_H-M   'P 1'
#
loop_
_entity.id
_entity.type
_entity.pdbx_description
1 polymer ?
#
loop_
_entity_poly.entity_id
_entity_poly.type
_entity_poly.pdbx_seq_one_letter_code
_entity_poly.pdbx_strand_id
1 'polypeptide(L)'
;MSKYDLSKCQRFSTAGEALNDEVYDKWLEQTGKRIYEGYGQSESAVICGNFMNFADAPVKPGSMGRPSPAYNVEILNPNDKPVPNGEVGELCIHVDQGHPFGLLTGYHKDISLTAEAFDGGFYHTGDNVYRDDDGYIWFVGRKDDIIKSSGYRISPFEVESILQKHPAVMECAVTGVEDAKRGQIVKATIVLVPAYKDKDKKEMEVEISTFAKENTAMYKIPRIYEFVEELPKTISGKIRRVEIREKDKGKDIEKIKQDF
;
A
#
# COMPACT_ATOMS: atom_id res chain seq x y z
N MET A 1 11.05 18.76 -13.57
CA MET A 1 11.95 17.88 -14.33
C MET A 1 12.79 18.60 -15.37
N SER A 2 12.32 19.72 -15.96
CA SER A 2 13.04 20.49 -17.00
C SER A 2 14.47 20.98 -16.64
N LYS A 3 14.86 20.90 -15.38
CA LYS A 3 16.21 21.28 -14.91
C LYS A 3 17.27 20.20 -15.07
N TYR A 4 16.88 18.96 -15.44
CA TYR A 4 17.77 17.82 -15.49
C TYR A 4 17.77 17.18 -16.88
N ASP A 5 18.96 16.90 -17.41
CA ASP A 5 19.10 16.14 -18.64
C ASP A 5 19.02 14.64 -18.35
N LEU A 6 17.89 14.04 -18.69
CA LEU A 6 17.64 12.60 -18.55
C LEU A 6 17.87 11.82 -19.86
N SER A 7 18.44 12.44 -20.90
CA SER A 7 18.59 11.82 -22.24
C SER A 7 19.41 10.53 -22.20
N LYS A 8 20.42 10.47 -21.33
CA LYS A 8 21.30 9.29 -21.17
C LYS A 8 20.74 8.22 -20.25
N CYS A 9 19.70 8.54 -19.46
CA CYS A 9 19.09 7.56 -18.58
C CYS A 9 18.13 6.68 -19.39
N GLN A 10 18.44 5.40 -19.47
CA GLN A 10 17.67 4.44 -20.25
C GLN A 10 16.61 3.70 -19.41
N ARG A 11 16.84 3.56 -18.10
CA ARG A 11 16.03 2.76 -17.21
C ARG A 11 15.76 3.51 -15.93
N PHE A 12 14.51 3.48 -15.50
CA PHE A 12 14.06 4.02 -14.22
C PHE A 12 13.30 2.93 -13.48
N SER A 13 13.69 2.69 -12.26
CA SER A 13 13.01 1.72 -11.40
C SER A 13 12.70 2.33 -10.05
N THR A 14 11.63 1.85 -9.43
CA THR A 14 11.23 2.21 -8.08
C THR A 14 10.87 0.95 -7.30
N ALA A 15 11.03 0.99 -6.00
CA ALA A 15 10.65 -0.07 -5.09
C ALA A 15 10.48 0.49 -3.66
N GLY A 16 9.92 -0.32 -2.77
CA GLY A 16 9.84 -0.02 -1.34
C GLY A 16 8.48 0.50 -0.87
N GLU A 17 7.76 1.22 -1.71
CA GLU A 17 6.36 1.60 -1.56
C GLU A 17 5.64 1.35 -2.88
N ALA A 18 4.35 1.06 -2.84
CA ALA A 18 3.55 0.89 -4.05
C ALA A 18 3.51 2.21 -4.84
N LEU A 19 3.81 2.12 -6.14
CA LEU A 19 3.80 3.27 -7.03
C LEU A 19 2.34 3.64 -7.35
N ASN A 20 1.96 4.86 -7.01
CA ASN A 20 0.65 5.40 -7.37
C ASN A 20 0.59 5.67 -8.88
N ASP A 21 -0.55 5.31 -9.51
CA ASP A 21 -0.79 5.48 -10.95
C ASP A 21 -0.59 6.93 -11.38
N GLU A 22 -1.06 7.90 -10.59
CA GLU A 22 -0.92 9.32 -10.90
C GLU A 22 0.55 9.76 -10.93
N VAL A 23 1.37 9.21 -10.04
CA VAL A 23 2.83 9.48 -10.02
C VAL A 23 3.48 8.89 -11.25
N TYR A 24 3.08 7.69 -11.68
CA TYR A 24 3.54 7.06 -12.91
C TYR A 24 3.17 7.90 -14.14
N ASP A 25 1.92 8.32 -14.24
CA ASP A 25 1.41 9.08 -15.37
C ASP A 25 2.09 10.46 -15.49
N LYS A 26 2.22 11.18 -14.38
CA LYS A 26 2.97 12.46 -14.33
C LYS A 26 4.44 12.28 -14.68
N TRP A 27 5.07 11.20 -14.24
CA TRP A 27 6.43 10.88 -14.62
C TRP A 27 6.56 10.65 -16.13
N LEU A 28 5.68 9.82 -16.69
CA LEU A 28 5.66 9.50 -18.12
C LEU A 28 5.41 10.77 -18.97
N GLU A 29 4.45 11.59 -18.57
CA GLU A 29 4.15 12.87 -19.23
C GLU A 29 5.35 13.82 -19.24
N GLN A 30 6.04 13.98 -18.10
CA GLN A 30 7.13 14.91 -17.96
C GLN A 30 8.46 14.44 -18.57
N THR A 31 8.67 13.15 -18.68
CA THR A 31 9.97 12.57 -19.07
C THR A 31 9.92 11.79 -20.38
N GLY A 32 8.74 11.37 -20.83
CA GLY A 32 8.56 10.43 -21.94
C GLY A 32 9.11 9.03 -21.65
N LYS A 33 9.45 8.72 -20.41
CA LYS A 33 10.13 7.49 -20.00
C LYS A 33 9.31 6.70 -18.99
N ARG A 34 9.29 5.36 -19.17
CA ARG A 34 8.61 4.46 -18.23
C ARG A 34 9.42 4.30 -16.94
N ILE A 35 8.72 4.11 -15.82
CA ILE A 35 9.30 3.69 -14.55
C ILE A 35 8.83 2.26 -14.27
N TYR A 36 9.73 1.41 -13.79
CA TYR A 36 9.49 -0.01 -13.57
C TYR A 36 9.45 -0.26 -12.05
N GLU A 37 8.32 -0.72 -11.57
CA GLU A 37 8.13 -1.04 -10.16
C GLU A 37 8.61 -2.45 -9.86
N GLY A 38 9.26 -2.61 -8.71
CA GLY A 38 9.64 -3.90 -8.15
C GLY A 38 9.21 -3.98 -6.69
N TYR A 39 8.65 -5.12 -6.31
CA TYR A 39 8.25 -5.43 -4.96
C TYR A 39 9.17 -6.48 -4.34
N GLY A 40 9.54 -6.25 -3.11
CA GLY A 40 10.29 -7.16 -2.24
C GLY A 40 10.32 -6.62 -0.83
N GLN A 41 10.94 -7.37 0.06
CA GLN A 41 11.04 -7.03 1.48
C GLN A 41 12.51 -7.06 1.91
N SER A 42 12.81 -6.61 3.14
CA SER A 42 14.15 -6.78 3.74
C SER A 42 14.52 -8.25 3.89
N GLU A 43 13.52 -9.07 4.01
CA GLU A 43 13.55 -10.53 4.15
C GLU A 43 13.81 -11.25 2.83
N SER A 44 13.68 -10.57 1.69
CA SER A 44 13.78 -11.18 0.36
C SER A 44 14.53 -10.30 -0.62
N ALA A 45 14.84 -10.81 -1.81
CA ALA A 45 15.12 -10.01 -2.99
C ALA A 45 13.80 -9.55 -3.66
N VAL A 46 13.83 -9.21 -4.96
CA VAL A 46 12.63 -8.80 -5.70
C VAL A 46 11.72 -10.01 -5.94
N ILE A 47 10.55 -10.02 -5.29
CA ILE A 47 9.55 -11.08 -5.40
C ILE A 47 8.71 -10.91 -6.65
N CYS A 48 8.28 -9.67 -6.96
CA CYS A 48 7.50 -9.33 -8.14
C CYS A 48 8.10 -8.09 -8.80
N GLY A 49 7.89 -7.93 -10.12
CA GLY A 49 8.34 -6.73 -10.81
C GLY A 49 7.75 -6.57 -12.21
N ASN A 50 7.72 -5.31 -12.64
CA ASN A 50 7.49 -4.94 -14.03
C ASN A 50 8.84 -5.04 -14.76
N PHE A 51 9.23 -6.25 -15.15
CA PHE A 51 10.55 -6.54 -15.70
C PHE A 51 10.63 -6.18 -17.19
N MET A 52 11.66 -5.42 -17.58
CA MET A 52 11.87 -4.95 -18.95
C MET A 52 12.11 -6.07 -19.98
N ASN A 53 12.59 -7.22 -19.52
CA ASN A 53 13.04 -8.30 -20.42
C ASN A 53 11.90 -9.24 -20.82
N PHE A 54 10.72 -9.07 -20.28
CA PHE A 54 9.52 -9.79 -20.72
C PHE A 54 8.85 -8.95 -21.82
N ALA A 55 9.26 -9.16 -23.08
CA ALA A 55 8.78 -8.38 -24.23
C ALA A 55 7.27 -8.46 -24.45
N ASP A 56 6.64 -9.51 -23.95
CA ASP A 56 5.20 -9.80 -23.99
C ASP A 56 4.46 -9.36 -22.73
N ALA A 57 5.14 -8.74 -21.78
CA ALA A 57 4.57 -8.26 -20.55
C ALA A 57 4.61 -6.72 -20.48
N PRO A 58 3.55 -6.03 -20.93
CA PRO A 58 3.47 -4.58 -20.81
C PRO A 58 3.50 -4.17 -19.33
N VAL A 59 4.06 -2.99 -19.04
CA VAL A 59 3.94 -2.40 -17.71
C VAL A 59 2.47 -2.09 -17.45
N LYS A 60 1.93 -2.60 -16.34
CA LYS A 60 0.64 -2.19 -15.81
C LYS A 60 0.89 -1.25 -14.63
N PRO A 61 0.69 0.06 -14.78
CA PRO A 61 0.87 1.03 -13.70
C PRO A 61 0.04 0.64 -12.46
N GLY A 62 0.60 0.84 -11.27
CA GLY A 62 -0.04 0.47 -10.01
C GLY A 62 0.03 -1.01 -9.65
N SER A 63 0.48 -1.89 -10.57
CA SER A 63 0.73 -3.28 -10.23
C SER A 63 2.17 -3.48 -9.73
N MET A 64 2.35 -4.41 -8.81
CA MET A 64 3.69 -4.89 -8.42
C MET A 64 4.41 -5.67 -9.54
N GLY A 65 3.77 -5.81 -10.71
CA GLY A 65 4.28 -6.61 -11.82
C GLY A 65 3.99 -8.10 -11.69
N ARG A 66 4.74 -8.93 -12.41
CA ARG A 66 4.65 -10.40 -12.38
C ARG A 66 5.66 -11.00 -11.41
N PRO A 67 5.43 -12.21 -10.91
CA PRO A 67 6.39 -12.93 -10.06
C PRO A 67 7.76 -13.03 -10.72
N SER A 68 8.80 -12.83 -9.91
CA SER A 68 10.19 -13.08 -10.30
C SER A 68 10.42 -14.57 -10.53
N PRO A 69 11.18 -14.97 -11.55
CA PRO A 69 11.58 -16.36 -11.73
C PRO A 69 12.38 -16.96 -10.55
N ALA A 70 12.89 -16.11 -9.66
CA ALA A 70 13.64 -16.55 -8.48
C ALA A 70 12.76 -17.16 -7.37
N TYR A 71 11.44 -16.89 -7.42
CA TYR A 71 10.52 -17.33 -6.38
C TYR A 71 9.31 -18.03 -6.95
N ASN A 72 8.96 -19.17 -6.38
CA ASN A 72 7.66 -19.80 -6.60
C ASN A 72 6.66 -19.19 -5.62
N VAL A 73 5.76 -18.34 -6.12
CA VAL A 73 4.81 -17.59 -5.29
C VAL A 73 3.39 -18.12 -5.44
N GLU A 74 2.66 -18.07 -4.32
CA GLU A 74 1.24 -18.39 -4.27
C GLU A 74 0.48 -17.31 -3.50
N ILE A 75 -0.82 -17.17 -3.77
CA ILE A 75 -1.70 -16.28 -3.01
C ILE A 75 -2.65 -17.15 -2.19
N LEU A 76 -2.56 -17.03 -0.86
CA LEU A 76 -3.22 -17.94 0.06
C LEU A 76 -4.33 -17.25 0.86
N ASN A 77 -5.41 -17.98 1.10
CA ASN A 77 -6.41 -17.56 2.08
C ASN A 77 -5.94 -17.87 3.52
N PRO A 78 -6.70 -17.46 4.57
CA PRO A 78 -6.32 -17.74 5.96
C PRO A 78 -6.24 -19.21 6.38
N ASN A 79 -6.57 -20.14 5.51
CA ASN A 79 -6.44 -21.59 5.73
C ASN A 79 -5.34 -22.20 4.85
N ASP A 80 -4.39 -21.39 4.39
CA ASP A 80 -3.24 -21.75 3.55
C ASP A 80 -3.63 -22.47 2.25
N LYS A 81 -4.77 -22.07 1.67
CA LYS A 81 -5.23 -22.58 0.39
C LYS A 81 -5.17 -21.51 -0.68
N PRO A 82 -4.69 -21.88 -1.90
CA PRO A 82 -4.67 -20.97 -3.04
C PRO A 82 -6.04 -20.34 -3.31
N VAL A 83 -6.02 -19.06 -3.67
CA VAL A 83 -7.22 -18.33 -4.11
C VAL A 83 -7.22 -18.16 -5.63
N PRO A 84 -8.41 -18.15 -6.28
CA PRO A 84 -8.51 -17.85 -7.71
C PRO A 84 -8.09 -16.40 -8.03
N ASN A 85 -7.81 -16.15 -9.32
CA ASN A 85 -7.53 -14.79 -9.80
C ASN A 85 -8.67 -13.84 -9.43
N GLY A 86 -8.32 -12.60 -9.08
CA GLY A 86 -9.25 -11.57 -8.62
C GLY A 86 -9.60 -11.65 -7.14
N GLU A 87 -9.34 -12.78 -6.46
CA GLU A 87 -9.56 -12.87 -5.01
C GLU A 87 -8.34 -12.42 -4.22
N VAL A 88 -8.61 -11.78 -3.08
CA VAL A 88 -7.57 -11.27 -2.18
C VAL A 88 -7.09 -12.36 -1.24
N GLY A 89 -5.77 -12.56 -1.19
CA GLY A 89 -5.09 -13.43 -0.23
C GLY A 89 -3.73 -12.88 0.15
N GLU A 90 -3.02 -13.58 1.02
CA GLU A 90 -1.65 -13.27 1.40
C GLU A 90 -0.68 -13.77 0.32
N LEU A 91 0.27 -12.94 -0.09
CA LEU A 91 1.36 -13.36 -0.96
C LEU A 91 2.34 -14.22 -0.17
N CYS A 92 2.55 -15.45 -0.61
CA CYS A 92 3.43 -16.41 0.05
C CYS A 92 4.45 -16.95 -0.93
N ILE A 93 5.61 -17.38 -0.43
CA ILE A 93 6.68 -18.00 -1.23
C ILE A 93 6.81 -19.44 -0.78
N HIS A 94 6.79 -20.38 -1.72
CA HIS A 94 7.04 -21.80 -1.45
C HIS A 94 8.45 -22.02 -0.92
N VAL A 95 8.58 -22.73 0.21
CA VAL A 95 9.87 -23.14 0.81
C VAL A 95 9.94 -24.67 1.03
N ASP A 96 8.86 -25.38 0.81
CA ASP A 96 8.75 -26.85 0.91
C ASP A 96 9.58 -27.60 -0.15
N GLN A 97 9.86 -26.96 -1.28
CA GLN A 97 10.68 -27.49 -2.39
C GLN A 97 12.17 -27.09 -2.30
N GLY A 98 12.56 -26.46 -1.23
CA GLY A 98 13.89 -25.94 -0.99
C GLY A 98 13.87 -24.43 -0.68
N HIS A 99 14.83 -23.99 0.12
CA HIS A 99 14.91 -22.59 0.53
C HIS A 99 15.39 -21.70 -0.65
N PRO A 100 14.56 -20.74 -1.13
CA PRO A 100 14.94 -19.92 -2.27
C PRO A 100 16.14 -19.03 -1.99
N PHE A 101 16.97 -18.81 -3.01
CA PHE A 101 18.08 -17.87 -2.91
C PHE A 101 17.56 -16.43 -2.67
N GLY A 102 18.20 -15.72 -1.74
CA GLY A 102 17.83 -14.33 -1.41
C GLY A 102 16.64 -14.18 -0.45
N LEU A 103 16.08 -15.29 0.03
CA LEU A 103 15.13 -15.27 1.14
C LEU A 103 15.87 -15.39 2.49
N LEU A 104 15.42 -14.66 3.53
CA LEU A 104 16.00 -14.77 4.88
C LEU A 104 15.89 -16.22 5.39
N THR A 105 16.84 -16.62 6.22
CA THR A 105 16.83 -17.94 6.87
C THR A 105 16.12 -17.93 8.22
N GLY A 106 15.84 -16.75 8.76
CA GLY A 106 15.12 -16.56 10.02
C GLY A 106 15.45 -15.22 10.67
N TYR A 107 14.64 -14.82 11.64
CA TYR A 107 14.83 -13.61 12.44
C TYR A 107 15.84 -13.85 13.55
N HIS A 108 16.77 -12.92 13.71
CA HIS A 108 17.84 -13.05 14.68
C HIS A 108 17.31 -13.13 16.13
N LYS A 109 17.61 -14.23 16.82
CA LYS A 109 17.17 -14.52 18.20
C LYS A 109 15.65 -14.52 18.42
N ASP A 110 14.86 -14.64 17.36
CA ASP A 110 13.41 -14.73 17.45
C ASP A 110 12.90 -15.97 16.71
N ILE A 111 12.93 -17.10 17.44
CA ILE A 111 12.51 -18.41 16.93
C ILE A 111 11.00 -18.42 16.70
N SER A 112 10.23 -17.75 17.56
CA SER A 112 8.77 -17.70 17.45
C SER A 112 8.32 -16.98 16.18
N LEU A 113 8.86 -15.78 15.94
CA LEU A 113 8.57 -15.01 14.73
C LEU A 113 9.06 -15.75 13.46
N THR A 114 10.21 -16.43 13.55
CA THR A 114 10.70 -17.24 12.45
C THR A 114 9.74 -18.38 12.11
N ALA A 115 9.26 -19.12 13.13
CA ALA A 115 8.33 -20.21 12.95
C ALA A 115 7.00 -19.73 12.36
N GLU A 116 6.47 -18.59 12.81
CA GLU A 116 5.27 -17.96 12.27
C GLU A 116 5.44 -17.55 10.81
N ALA A 117 6.61 -16.97 10.47
CA ALA A 117 6.89 -16.52 9.10
C ALA A 117 7.07 -17.69 8.11
N PHE A 118 7.49 -18.87 8.60
CA PHE A 118 7.74 -20.08 7.78
C PHE A 118 6.79 -21.23 8.11
N ASP A 119 5.49 -20.93 8.22
CA ASP A 119 4.49 -21.95 8.51
C ASP A 119 3.95 -22.64 7.23
N GLY A 120 3.43 -23.84 7.37
CA GLY A 120 2.72 -24.57 6.31
C GLY A 120 3.53 -24.88 5.04
N GLY A 121 4.88 -24.73 5.06
CA GLY A 121 5.72 -24.90 3.86
C GLY A 121 5.84 -23.63 3.01
N PHE A 122 5.42 -22.50 3.56
CA PHE A 122 5.47 -21.19 2.92
C PHE A 122 6.26 -20.20 3.77
N TYR A 123 6.85 -19.19 3.11
CA TYR A 123 7.20 -17.94 3.74
C TYR A 123 6.04 -16.95 3.55
N HIS A 124 5.49 -16.46 4.64
CA HIS A 124 4.39 -15.52 4.71
C HIS A 124 4.90 -14.08 4.68
N THR A 125 4.58 -13.34 3.61
CA THR A 125 5.08 -11.94 3.48
C THR A 125 4.34 -10.96 4.39
N GLY A 126 3.14 -11.32 4.88
CA GLY A 126 2.25 -10.41 5.59
C GLY A 126 1.55 -9.40 4.68
N ASP A 127 1.73 -9.48 3.36
CA ASP A 127 1.16 -8.57 2.38
C ASP A 127 -0.02 -9.21 1.66
N ASN A 128 -1.20 -8.57 1.72
CA ASN A 128 -2.38 -8.99 0.98
C ASN A 128 -2.34 -8.42 -0.44
N VAL A 129 -2.64 -9.29 -1.38
CA VAL A 129 -2.58 -9.01 -2.82
C VAL A 129 -3.73 -9.73 -3.54
N TYR A 130 -3.93 -9.41 -4.80
CA TYR A 130 -4.66 -10.28 -5.73
C TYR A 130 -3.87 -10.43 -7.03
N ARG A 131 -4.15 -11.49 -7.81
CA ARG A 131 -3.58 -11.72 -9.14
C ARG A 131 -4.64 -11.46 -10.17
N ASP A 132 -4.34 -10.69 -11.21
CA ASP A 132 -5.23 -10.54 -12.36
C ASP A 132 -5.08 -11.70 -13.37
N ASP A 133 -5.96 -11.75 -14.39
CA ASP A 133 -5.96 -12.82 -15.40
C ASP A 133 -4.72 -12.82 -16.30
N ASP A 134 -3.98 -11.70 -16.36
CA ASP A 134 -2.71 -11.60 -17.08
C ASP A 134 -1.50 -11.98 -16.20
N GLY A 135 -1.74 -12.36 -14.94
CA GLY A 135 -0.73 -12.80 -13.98
C GLY A 135 0.01 -11.69 -13.24
N TYR A 136 -0.49 -10.44 -13.30
CA TYR A 136 0.06 -9.34 -12.53
C TYR A 136 -0.46 -9.37 -11.10
N ILE A 137 0.43 -9.06 -10.16
CA ILE A 137 0.12 -8.99 -8.73
C ILE A 137 -0.19 -7.53 -8.37
N TRP A 138 -1.27 -7.33 -7.62
CA TRP A 138 -1.75 -6.03 -7.19
C TRP A 138 -1.76 -5.95 -5.68
N PHE A 139 -1.12 -4.91 -5.15
CA PHE A 139 -1.05 -4.70 -3.71
C PHE A 139 -2.38 -4.21 -3.14
N VAL A 140 -2.83 -4.84 -2.06
CA VAL A 140 -4.05 -4.45 -1.33
C VAL A 140 -3.69 -3.79 -0.01
N GLY A 141 -2.66 -4.28 0.67
CA GLY A 141 -2.21 -3.73 1.95
C GLY A 141 -1.58 -4.77 2.85
N ARG A 142 -0.95 -4.32 3.91
CA ARG A 142 -0.46 -5.20 4.97
C ARG A 142 -1.61 -5.91 5.65
N LYS A 143 -1.43 -7.16 6.06
CA LYS A 143 -2.42 -7.96 6.79
C LYS A 143 -2.88 -7.27 8.09
N ASP A 144 -1.95 -6.58 8.75
CA ASP A 144 -2.15 -5.81 9.98
C ASP A 144 -2.69 -4.38 9.77
N ASP A 145 -2.64 -3.85 8.53
CA ASP A 145 -3.15 -2.52 8.17
C ASP A 145 -4.60 -2.56 7.63
N ILE A 146 -5.09 -3.72 7.17
CA ILE A 146 -6.45 -3.85 6.64
C ILE A 146 -7.49 -3.42 7.67
N ILE A 147 -8.32 -2.45 7.29
CA ILE A 147 -9.39 -1.91 8.14
C ILE A 147 -10.61 -2.81 8.07
N LYS A 148 -11.06 -3.29 9.22
CA LYS A 148 -12.23 -4.18 9.35
C LYS A 148 -13.44 -3.36 9.81
N SER A 149 -14.24 -2.85 8.87
CA SER A 149 -15.38 -1.99 9.13
C SER A 149 -16.70 -2.63 8.69
N SER A 150 -17.61 -2.88 9.62
CA SER A 150 -18.95 -3.44 9.33
C SER A 150 -18.92 -4.71 8.45
N GLY A 151 -17.93 -5.58 8.66
CA GLY A 151 -17.73 -6.80 7.88
C GLY A 151 -16.93 -6.63 6.58
N TYR A 152 -16.68 -5.40 6.14
CA TYR A 152 -15.82 -5.13 4.98
C TYR A 152 -14.35 -5.12 5.38
N ARG A 153 -13.51 -5.57 4.45
CA ARG A 153 -12.05 -5.43 4.49
C ARG A 153 -11.65 -4.29 3.57
N ILE A 154 -11.17 -3.20 4.13
CA ILE A 154 -10.86 -1.98 3.39
C ILE A 154 -9.35 -1.83 3.32
N SER A 155 -8.83 -1.69 2.12
CA SER A 155 -7.43 -1.39 1.84
C SER A 155 -7.13 0.07 2.18
N PRO A 156 -6.21 0.38 3.11
CA PRO A 156 -5.73 1.74 3.30
C PRO A 156 -5.16 2.33 2.03
N PHE A 157 -4.33 1.57 1.31
CA PHE A 157 -3.67 2.00 0.07
C PHE A 157 -4.66 2.41 -1.02
N GLU A 158 -5.75 1.66 -1.19
CA GLU A 158 -6.78 2.00 -2.18
C GLU A 158 -7.44 3.34 -1.86
N VAL A 159 -7.76 3.58 -0.58
CA VAL A 159 -8.36 4.85 -0.15
C VAL A 159 -7.35 5.99 -0.30
N GLU A 160 -6.10 5.79 0.09
CA GLU A 160 -5.01 6.76 -0.09
C GLU A 160 -4.83 7.13 -1.56
N SER A 161 -4.80 6.15 -2.46
CA SER A 161 -4.67 6.38 -3.91
C SER A 161 -5.80 7.21 -4.48
N ILE A 162 -7.01 7.08 -3.95
CA ILE A 162 -8.15 7.90 -4.36
C ILE A 162 -8.01 9.32 -3.81
N LEU A 163 -7.71 9.47 -2.52
CA LEU A 163 -7.59 10.78 -1.90
C LEU A 163 -6.45 11.62 -2.49
N GLN A 164 -5.34 10.99 -2.87
CA GLN A 164 -4.20 11.65 -3.50
C GLN A 164 -4.50 12.23 -4.90
N LYS A 165 -5.58 11.80 -5.56
CA LYS A 165 -6.03 12.41 -6.81
C LYS A 165 -6.68 13.79 -6.60
N HIS A 166 -7.04 14.13 -5.36
CA HIS A 166 -7.59 15.43 -5.05
C HIS A 166 -6.50 16.51 -5.06
N PRO A 167 -6.67 17.64 -5.76
CA PRO A 167 -5.62 18.65 -5.96
C PRO A 167 -5.09 19.30 -4.67
N ALA A 168 -5.86 19.26 -3.58
CA ALA A 168 -5.43 19.78 -2.29
C ALA A 168 -4.60 18.80 -1.47
N VAL A 169 -4.58 17.51 -1.81
CA VAL A 169 -3.90 16.46 -1.03
C VAL A 169 -2.48 16.28 -1.55
N MET A 170 -1.49 16.57 -0.71
CA MET A 170 -0.08 16.31 -1.01
C MET A 170 0.31 14.88 -0.65
N GLU A 171 -0.04 14.45 0.56
CA GLU A 171 0.17 13.11 1.07
C GLU A 171 -0.99 12.73 2.00
N CYS A 172 -1.30 11.46 2.11
CA CYS A 172 -2.23 10.98 3.12
C CYS A 172 -1.86 9.59 3.64
N ALA A 173 -2.28 9.32 4.86
CA ALA A 173 -2.23 8.01 5.48
C ALA A 173 -3.63 7.62 5.95
N VAL A 174 -4.05 6.41 5.63
CA VAL A 174 -5.36 5.89 6.02
C VAL A 174 -5.19 4.79 7.06
N THR A 175 -5.93 4.90 8.17
CA THR A 175 -5.89 3.95 9.28
C THR A 175 -7.29 3.62 9.78
N GLY A 176 -7.42 2.48 10.46
CA GLY A 176 -8.63 2.13 11.18
C GLY A 176 -8.61 2.68 12.60
N VAL A 177 -9.70 3.31 13.01
CA VAL A 177 -9.96 3.73 14.41
C VAL A 177 -11.06 2.85 14.99
N GLU A 178 -10.90 2.40 16.23
CA GLU A 178 -11.88 1.55 16.91
C GLU A 178 -13.25 2.23 17.01
N ASP A 179 -14.29 1.49 16.68
CA ASP A 179 -15.69 1.93 16.73
C ASP A 179 -16.57 0.82 17.32
N ALA A 180 -17.33 1.14 18.36
CA ALA A 180 -18.17 0.18 19.11
C ALA A 180 -19.23 -0.52 18.24
N LYS A 181 -19.70 0.10 17.15
CA LYS A 181 -20.76 -0.44 16.29
C LYS A 181 -20.22 -1.14 15.04
N ARG A 182 -19.07 -0.69 14.53
CA ARG A 182 -18.53 -1.09 13.23
C ARG A 182 -17.26 -1.93 13.34
N GLY A 183 -16.72 -2.12 14.53
CA GLY A 183 -15.39 -2.64 14.79
C GLY A 183 -14.33 -1.57 14.56
N GLN A 184 -14.23 -1.08 13.33
CA GLN A 184 -13.36 0.05 12.97
C GLN A 184 -14.10 1.01 12.03
N ILE A 185 -13.66 2.26 12.01
CA ILE A 185 -14.02 3.25 10.99
C ILE A 185 -12.75 3.76 10.30
N VAL A 186 -12.90 4.20 9.06
CA VAL A 186 -11.80 4.72 8.25
C VAL A 186 -11.47 6.14 8.69
N LYS A 187 -10.19 6.40 8.99
CA LYS A 187 -9.62 7.71 9.25
C LYS A 187 -8.58 8.04 8.18
N ALA A 188 -8.64 9.26 7.64
CA ALA A 188 -7.62 9.82 6.77
C ALA A 188 -6.83 10.92 7.49
N THR A 189 -5.51 10.75 7.61
CA THR A 189 -4.58 11.77 8.09
C THR A 189 -3.91 12.38 6.86
N ILE A 190 -4.10 13.68 6.64
CA ILE A 190 -3.84 14.36 5.36
C ILE A 190 -2.85 15.51 5.55
N VAL A 191 -1.86 15.59 4.66
CA VAL A 191 -1.02 16.76 4.46
C VAL A 191 -1.52 17.50 3.23
N LEU A 192 -1.89 18.76 3.40
CA LEU A 192 -2.34 19.61 2.31
C LEU A 192 -1.17 20.20 1.51
N VAL A 193 -1.37 20.39 0.21
CA VAL A 193 -0.41 21.18 -0.58
C VAL A 193 -0.35 22.64 -0.08
N PRO A 194 0.78 23.35 -0.22
CA PRO A 194 0.96 24.70 0.35
C PRO A 194 -0.14 25.69 0.00
N ALA A 195 -0.71 25.61 -1.21
CA ALA A 195 -1.78 26.50 -1.67
C ALA A 195 -3.11 26.35 -0.91
N TYR A 196 -3.28 25.27 -0.15
CA TYR A 196 -4.52 24.96 0.58
C TYR A 196 -4.34 24.95 2.11
N LYS A 197 -3.14 25.16 2.61
CA LYS A 197 -2.82 25.09 4.06
C LYS A 197 -3.60 26.08 4.92
N ASP A 198 -3.89 27.24 4.38
CA ASP A 198 -4.57 28.34 5.10
C ASP A 198 -6.09 28.32 4.92
N LYS A 199 -6.63 27.34 4.17
CA LYS A 199 -8.08 27.15 4.05
C LYS A 199 -8.70 26.60 5.34
N ASP A 200 -9.97 26.91 5.55
CA ASP A 200 -10.73 26.35 6.66
C ASP A 200 -10.75 24.81 6.61
N LYS A 201 -10.39 24.17 7.70
CA LYS A 201 -10.26 22.71 7.77
C LYS A 201 -11.60 21.99 7.56
N LYS A 202 -12.72 22.59 8.01
CA LYS A 202 -14.06 21.99 7.81
C LYS A 202 -14.51 22.09 6.37
N GLU A 203 -14.19 23.19 5.69
CA GLU A 203 -14.44 23.30 4.25
C GLU A 203 -13.62 22.27 3.49
N MET A 204 -12.35 22.09 3.82
CA MET A 204 -11.49 21.07 3.22
C MET A 204 -11.98 19.64 3.47
N GLU A 205 -12.46 19.34 4.68
CA GLU A 205 -13.07 18.04 4.99
C GLU A 205 -14.28 17.77 4.09
N VAL A 206 -15.17 18.74 3.92
CA VAL A 206 -16.36 18.61 3.06
C VAL A 206 -15.96 18.42 1.60
N GLU A 207 -14.99 19.21 1.11
CA GLU A 207 -14.51 19.14 -0.27
C GLU A 207 -13.90 17.76 -0.57
N ILE A 208 -12.96 17.29 0.25
CA ILE A 208 -12.29 16.01 0.08
C ILE A 208 -13.25 14.83 0.31
N SER A 209 -14.16 14.93 1.29
CA SER A 209 -15.19 13.90 1.50
C SER A 209 -16.15 13.78 0.31
N THR A 210 -16.52 14.90 -0.31
CA THR A 210 -17.35 14.90 -1.51
C THR A 210 -16.64 14.25 -2.68
N PHE A 211 -15.38 14.61 -2.89
CA PHE A 211 -14.54 13.97 -3.90
C PHE A 211 -14.43 12.45 -3.67
N ALA A 212 -14.20 12.02 -2.42
CA ALA A 212 -14.15 10.60 -2.09
C ALA A 212 -15.46 9.87 -2.40
N LYS A 213 -16.63 10.50 -2.13
CA LYS A 213 -17.97 9.94 -2.44
C LYS A 213 -18.19 9.71 -3.93
N GLU A 214 -17.64 10.55 -4.76
CA GLU A 214 -17.75 10.46 -6.23
C GLU A 214 -16.81 9.41 -6.83
N ASN A 215 -15.73 9.05 -6.12
CA ASN A 215 -14.65 8.23 -6.67
C ASN A 215 -14.48 6.85 -6.00
N THR A 216 -15.24 6.53 -4.94
CA THR A 216 -15.17 5.22 -4.29
C THR A 216 -16.48 4.76 -3.68
N ALA A 217 -16.53 3.50 -3.27
CA ALA A 217 -17.70 2.92 -2.62
C ALA A 217 -17.91 3.54 -1.22
N MET A 218 -19.18 3.73 -0.84
CA MET A 218 -19.60 4.39 0.40
C MET A 218 -18.95 3.84 1.68
N TYR A 219 -18.68 2.54 1.73
CA TYR A 219 -18.09 1.91 2.91
C TYR A 219 -16.58 2.19 3.07
N LYS A 220 -15.91 2.67 2.01
CA LYS A 220 -14.48 3.04 1.99
C LYS A 220 -14.24 4.49 2.36
N ILE A 221 -15.27 5.34 2.36
CA ILE A 221 -15.13 6.78 2.61
C ILE A 221 -14.66 7.00 4.05
N PRO A 222 -13.61 7.80 4.28
CA PRO A 222 -13.20 8.16 5.62
C PRO A 222 -14.32 8.86 6.40
N ARG A 223 -14.41 8.54 7.68
CA ARG A 223 -15.36 9.18 8.62
C ARG A 223 -14.69 10.19 9.53
N ILE A 224 -13.36 10.17 9.54
CA ILE A 224 -12.53 11.12 10.26
C ILE A 224 -11.48 11.63 9.29
N TYR A 225 -11.31 12.94 9.25
CA TYR A 225 -10.29 13.65 8.48
C TYR A 225 -9.43 14.46 9.46
N GLU A 226 -8.14 14.12 9.53
CA GLU A 226 -7.14 14.84 10.33
C GLU A 226 -6.20 15.55 9.37
N PHE A 227 -6.01 16.87 9.56
CA PHE A 227 -5.06 17.65 8.78
C PHE A 227 -3.81 17.94 9.60
N VAL A 228 -2.66 17.51 9.10
CA VAL A 228 -1.36 17.63 9.77
C VAL A 228 -0.33 18.31 8.88
N GLU A 229 0.73 18.84 9.51
CA GLU A 229 1.84 19.47 8.77
C GLU A 229 2.71 18.42 8.06
N GLU A 230 2.90 17.24 8.71
CA GLU A 230 3.69 16.13 8.17
C GLU A 230 3.19 14.79 8.70
N LEU A 231 3.39 13.72 7.94
CA LEU A 231 3.14 12.35 8.36
C LEU A 231 4.38 11.77 9.04
N PRO A 232 4.22 10.90 10.06
CA PRO A 232 5.35 10.18 10.64
C PRO A 232 5.96 9.23 9.60
N LYS A 233 7.27 9.33 9.41
CA LYS A 233 8.01 8.55 8.41
C LYS A 233 9.23 7.86 9.01
N THR A 234 9.63 6.75 8.39
CA THR A 234 10.93 6.13 8.62
C THR A 234 12.05 7.00 8.01
N ILE A 235 13.29 6.68 8.32
CA ILE A 235 14.48 7.30 7.70
C ILE A 235 14.46 7.13 6.17
N SER A 236 13.87 6.03 5.67
CA SER A 236 13.71 5.76 4.22
C SER A 236 12.50 6.46 3.59
N GLY A 237 11.72 7.24 4.35
CA GLY A 237 10.56 7.98 3.85
C GLY A 237 9.23 7.23 3.89
N LYS A 238 9.19 5.99 4.37
CA LYS A 238 7.95 5.20 4.47
C LYS A 238 7.05 5.71 5.59
N ILE A 239 5.74 5.81 5.33
CA ILE A 239 4.75 6.24 6.31
C ILE A 239 4.64 5.19 7.45
N ARG A 240 4.75 5.67 8.68
CA ARG A 240 4.64 4.84 9.91
C ARG A 240 3.21 4.81 10.43
N ARG A 241 2.33 4.05 9.76
CA ARG A 241 0.91 3.92 10.16
C ARG A 241 0.72 3.41 11.59
N VAL A 242 1.67 2.64 12.08
CA VAL A 242 1.69 2.18 13.49
C VAL A 242 1.67 3.37 14.46
N GLU A 243 2.47 4.41 14.23
CA GLU A 243 2.50 5.60 15.09
C GLU A 243 1.17 6.36 15.06
N ILE A 244 0.53 6.44 13.89
CA ILE A 244 -0.79 7.07 13.75
C ILE A 244 -1.82 6.27 14.56
N ARG A 245 -1.83 4.93 14.44
CA ARG A 245 -2.73 4.06 15.21
C ARG A 245 -2.50 4.16 16.71
N GLU A 246 -1.23 4.15 17.17
CA GLU A 246 -0.92 4.26 18.60
C GLU A 246 -1.34 5.62 19.19
N LYS A 247 -1.23 6.70 18.41
CA LYS A 247 -1.73 8.03 18.81
C LYS A 247 -3.25 8.04 19.05
N ASP A 248 -3.99 7.26 18.26
CA ASP A 248 -5.46 7.19 18.33
C ASP A 248 -5.97 6.12 19.28
N LYS A 249 -5.12 5.20 19.74
CA LYS A 249 -5.48 4.07 20.59
C LYS A 249 -6.10 4.51 21.91
N GLY A 250 -7.28 3.96 22.22
CA GLY A 250 -8.01 4.28 23.45
C GLY A 250 -8.65 5.66 23.50
N LYS A 251 -8.56 6.45 22.41
CA LYS A 251 -9.29 7.71 22.29
C LYS A 251 -10.72 7.45 21.82
N ASP A 252 -11.67 8.15 22.44
CA ASP A 252 -13.04 8.22 21.92
C ASP A 252 -13.04 8.96 20.57
N ILE A 253 -13.87 8.49 19.63
CA ILE A 253 -14.01 9.10 18.29
C ILE A 253 -14.34 10.59 18.40
N GLU A 254 -15.19 10.99 19.35
CA GLU A 254 -15.52 12.41 19.56
C GLU A 254 -14.31 13.23 20.03
N LYS A 255 -13.40 12.63 20.81
CA LYS A 255 -12.13 13.28 21.17
C LYS A 255 -11.16 13.38 19.98
N ILE A 256 -11.10 12.34 19.16
CA ILE A 256 -10.27 12.39 17.95
C ILE A 256 -10.74 13.51 17.02
N LYS A 257 -12.06 13.73 16.91
CA LYS A 257 -12.61 14.82 16.09
C LYS A 257 -12.42 16.22 16.71
N GLN A 258 -12.28 16.32 18.03
CA GLN A 258 -12.07 17.58 18.74
C GLN A 258 -10.61 18.04 18.77
N ASP A 259 -9.66 17.12 18.59
CA ASP A 259 -8.22 17.41 18.55
C ASP A 259 -7.82 18.11 17.21
N PHE A 260 -8.79 18.39 16.32
CA PHE A 260 -8.61 18.98 14.98
C PHE A 260 -9.70 20.01 14.68
#